data_35ba423a61f1833b714871e87e33abd0
#
_entry.id   35ba423a61f1833b714871e87e33abd0
#
_cell.length_a   1.000
_cell.length_b   1.000
_cell.length_c   1.000
_cell.angle_alpha   90.00
_cell.angle_beta   90.00
_cell.angle_gamma   90.00
#
_symmetry.space_group_name_H-M   'P 1'
#
loop_
_entity.id
_entity.type
_entity.pdbx_description
1 polymer ?
#
loop_
_entity_poly.entity_id
_entity_poly.type
_entity_poly.pdbx_seq_one_letter_code
_entity_poly.pdbx_strand_id
1 'polypeptide(L)'
;MKRLSTYLLAGIALLSASCSDFLDTAPKDALSPATTWKTETDAESFVVGCYNGLLDPSSILYLDCGSDIGYNNFSWEGWRPWGDGSLSSGNTGASFYDFAIIRRCNTVLENIDNVEFTTAGKKEELIA
;
A
#
# COMPACT_ATOMS: atom_id res chain seq x y z
N MET A 1 5.01 -55.91 -24.92
CA MET A 1 5.32 -55.09 -23.72
C MET A 1 5.90 -53.71 -24.07
N LYS A 2 6.85 -53.60 -25.00
CA LYS A 2 7.45 -52.28 -25.36
C LYS A 2 6.46 -51.21 -25.87
N ARG A 3 5.47 -51.60 -26.68
CA ARG A 3 4.48 -50.65 -27.24
C ARG A 3 3.51 -50.10 -26.20
N LEU A 4 3.14 -50.91 -25.20
CA LEU A 4 2.25 -50.49 -24.13
C LEU A 4 2.93 -49.45 -23.23
N SER A 5 4.21 -49.61 -22.94
CA SER A 5 5.04 -48.66 -22.17
C SER A 5 5.18 -47.31 -22.91
N THR A 6 5.29 -47.34 -24.25
CA THR A 6 5.37 -46.11 -25.06
C THR A 6 4.06 -45.29 -25.01
N TYR A 7 2.91 -45.96 -25.07
CA TYR A 7 1.62 -45.28 -24.97
C TYR A 7 1.36 -44.74 -23.57
N LEU A 8 1.83 -45.43 -22.53
CA LEU A 8 1.73 -44.96 -21.14
C LEU A 8 2.58 -43.71 -20.91
N LEU A 9 3.81 -43.70 -21.43
CA LEU A 9 4.69 -42.51 -21.35
C LEU A 9 4.13 -41.30 -22.12
N ALA A 10 3.58 -41.54 -23.33
CA ALA A 10 2.93 -40.47 -24.10
C ALA A 10 1.69 -39.88 -23.38
N GLY A 11 0.90 -40.72 -22.71
CA GLY A 11 -0.25 -40.28 -21.92
C GLY A 11 0.14 -39.40 -20.72
N ILE A 12 1.23 -39.77 -20.02
CA ILE A 12 1.74 -39.00 -18.89
C ILE A 12 2.30 -37.65 -19.36
N ALA A 13 2.99 -37.59 -20.49
CA ALA A 13 3.52 -36.35 -21.05
C ALA A 13 2.42 -35.37 -21.51
N LEU A 14 1.26 -35.88 -21.96
CA LEU A 14 0.10 -35.03 -22.30
C LEU A 14 -0.62 -34.47 -21.07
N LEU A 15 -0.60 -35.17 -19.94
CA LEU A 15 -1.20 -34.72 -18.68
C LEU A 15 -0.37 -33.63 -17.99
N SER A 16 0.94 -33.54 -18.24
CA SER A 16 1.81 -32.52 -17.68
C SER A 16 1.77 -31.18 -18.44
N ALA A 17 1.14 -31.12 -19.61
CA ALA A 17 0.98 -29.87 -20.38
C ALA A 17 -0.26 -29.04 -19.98
N SER A 18 -1.01 -29.46 -18.96
CA SER A 18 -2.26 -28.84 -18.53
C SER A 18 -2.02 -27.80 -17.45
N CYS A 19 -2.42 -26.55 -17.76
CA CYS A 19 -2.81 -25.49 -16.81
C CYS A 19 -1.71 -24.73 -16.08
N SER A 20 -0.88 -23.96 -16.78
CA SER A 20 -0.21 -22.81 -16.16
C SER A 20 -1.19 -21.64 -15.91
N ASP A 21 -2.11 -21.40 -16.83
CA ASP A 21 -3.02 -20.23 -16.76
C ASP A 21 -4.17 -20.36 -15.75
N PHE A 22 -4.49 -21.58 -15.31
CA PHE A 22 -5.60 -21.77 -14.35
C PHE A 22 -5.25 -21.31 -12.93
N LEU A 23 -3.96 -21.25 -12.60
CA LEU A 23 -3.48 -20.81 -11.27
C LEU A 23 -3.14 -19.31 -11.24
N ASP A 24 -3.04 -18.66 -12.39
CA ASP A 24 -2.77 -17.22 -12.51
C ASP A 24 -4.08 -16.42 -12.46
N THR A 25 -4.81 -16.57 -11.37
CA THR A 25 -6.01 -15.75 -11.11
C THR A 25 -5.62 -14.46 -10.42
N ALA A 26 -5.62 -13.35 -11.16
CA ALA A 26 -5.58 -12.04 -10.54
C ALA A 26 -6.83 -11.86 -9.65
N PRO A 27 -6.69 -11.44 -8.39
CA PRO A 27 -7.84 -11.16 -7.53
C PRO A 27 -8.75 -10.13 -8.20
N LYS A 28 -10.04 -10.45 -8.35
CA LYS A 28 -11.03 -9.53 -8.95
C LYS A 28 -11.48 -8.46 -7.97
N ASP A 29 -11.27 -8.70 -6.69
CA ASP A 29 -11.77 -7.89 -5.57
C ASP A 29 -10.66 -7.07 -4.90
N ALA A 30 -9.42 -7.20 -5.35
CA ALA A 30 -8.29 -6.44 -4.84
C ALA A 30 -7.48 -5.85 -5.99
N LEU A 31 -7.09 -4.59 -5.83
CA LEU A 31 -6.17 -3.93 -6.73
C LEU A 31 -4.83 -4.66 -6.69
N SER A 32 -4.49 -5.37 -7.77
CA SER A 32 -3.17 -6.02 -7.90
C SER A 32 -2.25 -5.11 -8.72
N PRO A 33 -0.95 -5.08 -8.42
CA PRO A 33 0.01 -4.25 -9.19
C PRO A 33 -0.03 -4.52 -10.70
N ALA A 34 -0.35 -5.76 -11.09
CA ALA A 34 -0.42 -6.15 -12.51
C ALA A 34 -1.63 -5.57 -13.26
N THR A 35 -2.70 -5.19 -12.54
CA THR A 35 -3.96 -4.73 -13.13
C THR A 35 -4.24 -3.25 -12.89
N THR A 36 -3.53 -2.62 -11.99
CA THR A 36 -3.91 -1.34 -11.39
C THR A 36 -3.21 -0.12 -12.02
N TRP A 37 -2.01 -0.26 -12.54
CA TRP A 37 -1.25 0.86 -13.12
C TRP A 37 -1.37 0.90 -14.64
N LYS A 38 -2.60 1.04 -15.17
CA LYS A 38 -2.85 1.01 -16.60
C LYS A 38 -3.45 2.31 -17.13
N THR A 39 -4.34 2.92 -16.38
CA THR A 39 -5.08 4.08 -16.83
C THR A 39 -4.78 5.32 -15.99
N GLU A 40 -4.99 6.48 -16.59
CA GLU A 40 -4.89 7.79 -15.94
C GLU A 40 -5.74 7.88 -14.67
N THR A 41 -6.96 7.31 -14.70
CA THR A 41 -7.87 7.24 -13.55
C THR A 41 -7.31 6.40 -12.41
N ASP A 42 -6.59 5.31 -12.73
CA ASP A 42 -5.93 4.50 -11.70
C ASP A 42 -4.86 5.33 -10.98
N ALA A 43 -4.00 6.01 -11.73
CA ALA A 43 -2.96 6.89 -11.18
C ALA A 43 -3.56 7.99 -10.29
N GLU A 44 -4.61 8.67 -10.75
CA GLU A 44 -5.34 9.67 -9.96
C GLU A 44 -5.85 9.10 -8.63
N SER A 45 -6.46 7.92 -8.67
CA SER A 45 -6.99 7.26 -7.46
C SER A 45 -5.90 6.95 -6.44
N PHE A 46 -4.71 6.56 -6.89
CA PHE A 46 -3.56 6.34 -5.99
C PHE A 46 -3.02 7.63 -5.40
N VAL A 47 -2.92 8.71 -6.18
CA VAL A 47 -2.49 10.02 -5.69
C VAL A 47 -3.49 10.55 -4.67
N VAL A 48 -4.80 10.46 -4.93
CA VAL A 48 -5.85 10.79 -3.95
C VAL A 48 -5.70 9.94 -2.67
N GLY A 49 -5.33 8.66 -2.81
CA GLY A 49 -5.03 7.77 -1.68
C GLY A 49 -3.86 8.24 -0.81
N CYS A 50 -2.89 9.00 -1.37
CA CYS A 50 -1.81 9.61 -0.61
C CYS A 50 -2.33 10.75 0.29
N TYR A 51 -3.26 11.55 -0.20
CA TYR A 51 -3.87 12.63 0.59
C TYR A 51 -4.68 12.12 1.80
N ASN A 52 -5.28 10.93 1.69
CA ASN A 52 -6.02 10.32 2.82
C ASN A 52 -5.15 10.01 4.04
N GLY A 53 -3.85 10.12 3.91
CA GLY A 53 -2.92 9.88 5.01
C GLY A 53 -2.32 11.13 5.61
N LEU A 54 -2.73 12.29 5.16
CA LEU A 54 -2.34 13.54 5.82
C LEU A 54 -3.00 13.61 7.20
N LEU A 55 -2.30 14.22 8.13
CA LEU A 55 -2.80 14.40 9.49
C LEU A 55 -4.12 15.16 9.45
N ASP A 56 -5.13 14.61 10.12
CA ASP A 56 -6.38 15.32 10.35
C ASP A 56 -6.21 16.42 11.41
N PRO A 57 -7.14 17.39 11.50
CA PRO A 57 -7.04 18.49 12.46
C PRO A 57 -6.93 18.06 13.92
N SER A 58 -7.56 16.93 14.31
CA SER A 58 -7.48 16.43 15.67
C SER A 58 -6.09 15.87 15.98
N SER A 59 -5.46 15.16 15.03
CA SER A 59 -4.09 14.71 15.16
C SER A 59 -3.10 15.88 15.34
N ILE A 60 -3.33 16.99 14.64
CA ILE A 60 -2.50 18.20 14.78
C ILE A 60 -2.63 18.77 16.20
N LEU A 61 -3.86 18.84 16.74
CA LEU A 61 -4.10 19.29 18.11
C LEU A 61 -3.42 18.40 19.16
N TYR A 62 -3.38 17.09 18.93
CA TYR A 62 -2.67 16.17 19.82
C TYR A 62 -1.16 16.35 19.80
N LEU A 63 -0.56 16.83 18.70
CA LEU A 63 0.86 17.14 18.65
C LEU A 63 1.25 18.28 19.59
N ASP A 64 0.32 19.18 19.92
CA ASP A 64 0.53 20.24 20.92
C ASP A 64 0.81 19.67 22.31
N CYS A 65 0.36 18.43 22.59
CA CYS A 65 0.68 17.74 23.84
C CYS A 65 2.16 17.38 23.99
N GLY A 66 2.94 17.45 22.91
CA GLY A 66 4.39 17.29 22.92
C GLY A 66 5.16 18.60 23.21
N SER A 67 4.43 19.70 23.45
CA SER A 67 4.96 21.03 23.73
C SER A 67 4.43 21.55 25.06
N ASP A 68 4.76 22.78 25.41
CA ASP A 68 4.26 23.49 26.58
C ASP A 68 2.87 24.13 26.37
N ILE A 69 2.31 24.01 25.15
CA ILE A 69 1.04 24.64 24.76
C ILE A 69 -0.15 23.74 25.13
N GLY A 70 0.00 22.41 25.01
CA GLY A 70 -1.07 21.44 25.18
C GLY A 70 -0.79 20.40 26.25
N TYR A 71 -1.86 19.86 26.85
CA TYR A 71 -1.78 18.73 27.77
C TYR A 71 -2.97 17.80 27.59
N ASN A 72 -2.71 16.53 27.41
CA ASN A 72 -3.77 15.52 27.33
C ASN A 72 -4.01 14.92 28.72
N ASN A 73 -5.21 15.13 29.24
CA ASN A 73 -5.60 14.59 30.55
C ASN A 73 -6.00 13.10 30.51
N PHE A 74 -6.27 12.55 29.33
CA PHE A 74 -6.76 11.19 29.18
C PHE A 74 -5.61 10.19 29.00
N SER A 75 -5.45 9.30 29.97
CA SER A 75 -4.36 8.33 29.97
C SER A 75 -4.47 7.28 28.86
N TRP A 76 -5.70 6.97 28.41
CA TRP A 76 -5.96 5.95 27.39
C TRP A 76 -5.67 6.40 25.95
N GLU A 77 -5.52 7.71 25.70
CA GLU A 77 -5.20 8.22 24.36
C GLU A 77 -3.70 8.18 24.03
N GLY A 78 -2.86 7.88 25.02
CA GLY A 78 -1.42 7.72 24.83
C GLY A 78 -0.60 9.00 24.70
N TRP A 79 -1.23 10.18 24.70
CA TRP A 79 -0.53 11.47 24.56
C TRP A 79 -0.05 12.06 25.88
N ARG A 80 -0.64 11.66 26.99
CA ARG A 80 -0.26 12.12 28.33
C ARG A 80 1.23 11.99 28.67
N PRO A 81 1.91 10.86 28.32
CA PRO A 81 3.33 10.70 28.60
C PRO A 81 4.23 11.74 27.92
N TRP A 82 3.78 12.35 26.85
CA TRP A 82 4.50 13.43 26.18
C TRP A 82 4.52 14.71 27.00
N GLY A 83 3.38 15.06 27.60
CA GLY A 83 3.24 16.28 28.39
C GLY A 83 3.74 16.17 29.82
N ASP A 84 3.70 14.98 30.45
CA ASP A 84 4.11 14.76 31.85
C ASP A 84 5.56 14.26 31.98
N GLY A 85 6.27 14.05 30.87
CA GLY A 85 7.66 13.60 30.86
C GLY A 85 7.88 12.14 31.26
N SER A 86 6.82 11.30 31.28
CA SER A 86 6.91 9.88 31.63
C SER A 86 7.27 8.96 30.45
N LEU A 87 7.70 9.53 29.31
CA LEU A 87 8.18 8.77 28.16
C LEU A 87 9.40 7.92 28.54
N SER A 88 9.37 6.67 28.12
CA SER A 88 10.47 5.73 28.32
C SER A 88 10.46 4.66 27.23
N SER A 89 11.49 3.83 27.18
CA SER A 89 11.52 2.68 26.25
C SER A 89 10.39 1.68 26.49
N GLY A 90 9.83 1.61 27.69
CA GLY A 90 8.66 0.78 28.03
C GLY A 90 7.32 1.50 27.92
N ASN A 91 7.32 2.84 27.79
CA ASN A 91 6.14 3.66 27.62
C ASN A 91 6.43 4.74 26.57
N THR A 92 6.23 4.39 25.32
CA THR A 92 6.51 5.27 24.18
C THR A 92 5.42 6.30 23.91
N GLY A 93 4.31 6.23 24.65
CA GLY A 93 3.15 7.08 24.40
C GLY A 93 2.46 6.79 23.08
N ALA A 94 1.68 7.76 22.59
CA ALA A 94 1.06 7.67 21.27
C ALA A 94 2.12 7.72 20.17
N SER A 95 1.98 6.84 19.19
CA SER A 95 2.84 6.82 18.01
C SER A 95 2.17 7.63 16.90
N PHE A 96 2.83 8.68 16.43
CA PHE A 96 2.42 9.45 15.27
C PHE A 96 3.35 9.26 14.06
N TYR A 97 4.36 8.42 14.20
CA TYR A 97 5.25 8.07 13.11
C TYR A 97 4.61 6.97 12.26
N ASP A 98 3.98 7.35 11.16
CA ASP A 98 3.47 6.42 10.17
C ASP A 98 4.15 6.66 8.81
N PHE A 99 4.92 5.69 8.38
CA PHE A 99 5.60 5.72 7.08
C PHE A 99 4.72 5.17 5.94
N ALA A 100 3.48 4.76 6.23
CA ALA A 100 2.59 4.18 5.22
C ALA A 100 2.31 5.18 4.07
N ILE A 101 2.18 6.46 4.38
CA ILE A 101 1.96 7.51 3.38
C ILE A 101 3.16 7.69 2.48
N ILE A 102 4.36 7.80 3.08
CA ILE A 102 5.61 7.90 2.32
C ILE A 102 5.77 6.69 1.40
N ARG A 103 5.45 5.49 1.89
CA ARG A 103 5.47 4.29 1.07
C ARG A 103 4.46 4.35 -0.08
N ARG A 104 3.24 4.86 0.15
CA ARG A 104 2.23 5.04 -0.91
C ARG A 104 2.71 6.01 -1.98
N CYS A 105 3.24 7.16 -1.58
CA CYS A 105 3.80 8.13 -2.52
C CYS A 105 4.94 7.54 -3.34
N ASN A 106 5.88 6.83 -2.70
CA ASN A 106 6.95 6.16 -3.41
C ASN A 106 6.41 5.10 -4.40
N THR A 107 5.37 4.35 -4.02
CA THR A 107 4.72 3.39 -4.91
C THR A 107 4.10 4.08 -6.13
N VAL A 108 3.54 5.28 -5.98
CA VAL A 108 3.05 6.08 -7.11
C VAL A 108 4.21 6.43 -8.04
N LEU A 109 5.29 7.00 -7.48
CA LEU A 109 6.46 7.43 -8.27
C LEU A 109 7.13 6.27 -9.00
N GLU A 110 7.18 5.08 -8.40
CA GLU A 110 7.77 3.88 -9.01
C GLU A 110 6.93 3.31 -10.16
N ASN A 111 5.62 3.51 -10.14
CA ASN A 111 4.72 2.86 -11.10
C ASN A 111 4.08 3.81 -12.11
N ILE A 112 4.16 5.12 -11.92
CA ILE A 112 3.48 6.11 -12.76
C ILE A 112 3.94 6.06 -14.23
N ASP A 113 5.17 5.61 -14.47
CA ASP A 113 5.73 5.44 -15.81
C ASP A 113 5.08 4.30 -16.62
N ASN A 114 4.39 3.38 -15.93
CA ASN A 114 3.67 2.26 -16.55
C ASN A 114 2.25 2.62 -16.99
N VAL A 115 1.80 3.83 -16.67
CA VAL A 115 0.43 4.30 -16.92
C VAL A 115 0.35 4.96 -18.29
N GLU A 116 -0.68 4.63 -19.06
CA GLU A 116 -0.99 5.28 -20.31
C GLU A 116 -1.78 6.58 -20.06
N PHE A 117 -1.11 7.72 -20.24
CA PHE A 117 -1.73 9.03 -20.12
C PHE A 117 -2.29 9.50 -21.46
N THR A 118 -3.55 9.89 -21.46
CA THR A 118 -4.24 10.45 -22.63
C THR A 118 -4.26 11.98 -22.60
N THR A 119 -4.20 12.58 -21.41
CA THR A 119 -4.22 14.01 -21.19
C THR A 119 -2.81 14.56 -21.12
N ALA A 120 -2.48 15.52 -21.98
CA ALA A 120 -1.16 16.17 -22.00
C ALA A 120 -0.89 16.89 -20.66
N GLY A 121 0.28 16.64 -20.06
CA GLY A 121 0.71 17.26 -18.80
C GLY A 121 0.11 16.65 -17.54
N LYS A 122 -0.78 15.65 -17.65
CA LYS A 122 -1.43 15.02 -16.49
C LYS A 122 -0.46 14.23 -15.62
N LYS A 123 0.52 13.59 -16.23
CA LYS A 123 1.56 12.87 -15.51
C LYS A 123 2.39 13.80 -14.63
N GLU A 124 2.82 14.91 -15.17
CA GLU A 124 3.60 15.93 -14.46
C GLU A 124 2.79 16.55 -13.33
N GLU A 125 1.49 16.79 -13.55
CA GLU A 125 0.56 17.28 -12.53
C GLU A 125 0.47 16.30 -11.33
N LEU A 126 0.40 15.00 -11.60
CA LEU A 126 0.27 13.98 -10.56
C LEU A 126 1.58 13.71 -9.78
N ILE A 127 2.73 14.07 -10.35
CA ILE A 127 4.04 13.92 -9.71
C ILE A 127 4.40 15.15 -8.85
N ALA A 128 3.86 16.31 -9.19
CA ALA A 128 4.15 17.57 -8.50
C ALA A 128 3.53 17.65 -7.11
#